data_8ee5927c4ed7d8a294e7c4a623aa02bd
#
_entry.id   8ee5927c4ed7d8a294e7c4a623aa02bd
#
_cell.length_a   1.000
_cell.length_b   1.000
_cell.length_c   1.000
_cell.angle_alpha   90.00
_cell.angle_beta   90.00
_cell.angle_gamma   90.00
#
_symmetry.space_group_name_H-M   'P 1'
#
loop_
_entity.id
_entity.type
_entity.pdbx_description
1 polymer ?
#
loop_
_entity_poly.entity_id
_entity_poly.type
_entity_poly.pdbx_seq_one_letter_code
_entity_poly.pdbx_strand_id
1 'polypeptide(L)'
;MKPEVMKLGAMKCVFLVALTSMVALAGCHSFKKENVQPPTPLAKDFKPTVQVTRVWTNSVGEGAGESGVRLRPAFADGVLYAASTNGKISAIDAATGKTLWSKSSRTQGWFGWGDKKRADALYAGGPTVSGDLLVVGTLDGHVYGINAKDGSPRWESVVNSEVVAAPAIADNLVIARTADGRLYGFDRATGERRWVYDQGNVPLLSLRGEGPLLVANGVVFFGSDDGKLVALRLDTGDKLWEQRLASGEGRTEIDRLSDADGGILLDGSTLFGAAYHGNLVAVDGPSGRPLWGRPFSTFTSLDISNNALYGVDGDSQVWAFDKNGGADMWKNDKLKYRWLTGPAVHGDFIVVGDLEGYVHWLQTGDGALAARERLSKKPIRAQPLVVGDTVFVVDVKGRIGAYRLTAH
;
A
#
# COMPACT_ATOMS: atom_id res chain seq x y z
N MET A 1 -82.14 -2.87 -12.55
CA MET A 1 -81.31 -2.90 -13.76
C MET A 1 -79.84 -2.57 -13.38
N LYS A 2 -79.03 -3.57 -13.49
CA LYS A 2 -77.57 -3.68 -13.65
C LYS A 2 -76.63 -3.16 -12.54
N PRO A 3 -75.99 -4.11 -11.83
CA PRO A 3 -74.67 -3.93 -11.23
C PRO A 3 -73.56 -4.82 -11.90
N GLU A 4 -73.63 -5.13 -13.21
CA GLU A 4 -72.61 -6.02 -13.84
C GLU A 4 -71.49 -5.33 -14.60
N VAL A 5 -71.60 -4.02 -14.89
CA VAL A 5 -70.60 -3.34 -15.72
C VAL A 5 -69.38 -2.84 -14.91
N MET A 6 -69.50 -2.75 -13.56
CA MET A 6 -68.44 -2.22 -12.71
C MET A 6 -67.35 -3.26 -12.32
N LYS A 7 -67.60 -4.58 -12.48
CA LYS A 7 -66.62 -5.62 -12.12
C LYS A 7 -65.58 -5.89 -13.21
N LEU A 8 -65.90 -5.63 -14.49
CA LEU A 8 -64.98 -5.92 -15.60
C LEU A 8 -63.85 -4.86 -15.76
N GLY A 9 -64.13 -3.61 -15.36
CA GLY A 9 -63.13 -2.52 -15.38
C GLY A 9 -62.06 -2.68 -14.30
N ALA A 10 -62.46 -3.03 -13.09
CA ALA A 10 -61.55 -3.20 -11.96
C ALA A 10 -60.58 -4.40 -12.16
N MET A 11 -61.05 -5.50 -12.79
CA MET A 11 -60.21 -6.67 -13.05
C MET A 11 -59.16 -6.42 -14.14
N LYS A 12 -59.44 -5.59 -15.15
CA LYS A 12 -58.51 -5.21 -16.19
C LYS A 12 -57.42 -4.22 -15.66
N CYS A 13 -57.76 -3.33 -14.76
CA CYS A 13 -56.79 -2.44 -14.11
C CYS A 13 -55.85 -3.22 -13.16
N VAL A 14 -56.35 -4.18 -12.41
CA VAL A 14 -55.52 -5.01 -11.52
C VAL A 14 -54.53 -5.87 -12.32
N PHE A 15 -54.95 -6.45 -13.46
CA PHE A 15 -54.06 -7.21 -14.35
C PHE A 15 -53.02 -6.30 -15.03
N LEU A 16 -53.33 -5.09 -15.39
CA LEU A 16 -52.39 -4.14 -15.99
C LEU A 16 -51.35 -3.67 -14.97
N VAL A 17 -51.74 -3.40 -13.73
CA VAL A 17 -50.83 -3.01 -12.64
C VAL A 17 -49.94 -4.18 -12.20
N ALA A 18 -50.45 -5.39 -12.20
CA ALA A 18 -49.65 -6.61 -11.91
C ALA A 18 -48.61 -6.89 -13.01
N LEU A 19 -48.96 -6.65 -14.29
CA LEU A 19 -48.04 -6.85 -15.41
C LEU A 19 -46.94 -5.80 -15.46
N THR A 20 -47.27 -4.53 -15.14
CA THR A 20 -46.26 -3.44 -15.01
C THR A 20 -45.35 -3.64 -13.80
N SER A 21 -45.86 -4.19 -12.70
CA SER A 21 -45.00 -4.51 -11.51
C SER A 21 -44.04 -5.67 -11.75
N MET A 22 -44.42 -6.67 -12.59
CA MET A 22 -43.52 -7.79 -12.97
C MET A 22 -42.40 -7.33 -13.92
N VAL A 23 -42.64 -6.33 -14.78
CA VAL A 23 -41.59 -5.81 -15.67
C VAL A 23 -40.59 -4.94 -14.89
N ALA A 24 -41.02 -4.25 -13.81
CA ALA A 24 -40.14 -3.46 -12.96
C ALA A 24 -39.21 -4.34 -12.07
N LEU A 25 -39.58 -5.57 -11.76
CA LEU A 25 -38.76 -6.52 -10.99
C LEU A 25 -37.76 -7.32 -11.85
N ALA A 26 -37.91 -7.33 -13.18
CA ALA A 26 -36.95 -7.96 -14.11
C ALA A 26 -35.72 -7.08 -14.40
N GLY A 27 -35.66 -5.83 -13.89
CA GLY A 27 -34.58 -4.89 -14.10
C GLY A 27 -33.37 -5.06 -13.18
N CYS A 28 -33.38 -6.00 -12.23
CA CYS A 28 -32.18 -6.41 -11.51
C CYS A 28 -31.39 -7.44 -12.31
N HIS A 29 -31.00 -7.08 -13.54
CA HIS A 29 -29.88 -7.78 -14.18
C HIS A 29 -28.64 -7.43 -13.37
N SER A 30 -28.06 -8.42 -12.72
CA SER A 30 -26.71 -8.33 -12.20
C SER A 30 -25.84 -7.78 -13.32
N PHE A 31 -25.35 -6.55 -13.16
CA PHE A 31 -24.26 -6.06 -13.99
C PHE A 31 -23.14 -7.08 -13.82
N LYS A 32 -23.03 -8.02 -14.76
CA LYS A 32 -21.81 -8.81 -14.88
C LYS A 32 -20.70 -7.78 -15.00
N LYS A 33 -19.72 -7.86 -14.13
CA LYS A 33 -18.49 -7.08 -14.24
C LYS A 33 -17.72 -7.59 -15.48
N GLU A 34 -18.20 -7.24 -16.66
CA GLU A 34 -17.68 -7.74 -17.95
C GLU A 34 -16.26 -7.23 -18.25
N ASN A 35 -15.76 -6.24 -17.49
CA ASN A 35 -14.46 -5.61 -17.74
C ASN A 35 -13.36 -6.01 -16.74
N VAL A 36 -13.61 -6.96 -15.83
CA VAL A 36 -12.55 -7.42 -14.91
C VAL A 36 -12.01 -8.74 -15.42
N GLN A 37 -10.76 -8.75 -15.86
CA GLN A 37 -10.08 -9.98 -16.29
C GLN A 37 -9.99 -10.95 -15.10
N PRO A 38 -10.39 -12.23 -15.29
CA PRO A 38 -10.27 -13.22 -14.23
C PRO A 38 -8.80 -13.50 -13.91
N PRO A 39 -8.45 -13.75 -12.64
CA PRO A 39 -7.08 -14.10 -12.26
C PRO A 39 -6.65 -15.40 -12.96
N THR A 40 -5.41 -15.44 -13.44
CA THR A 40 -4.82 -16.64 -14.02
C THR A 40 -4.92 -17.81 -13.01
N PRO A 41 -5.47 -18.97 -13.40
CA PRO A 41 -5.55 -20.13 -12.52
C PRO A 41 -4.17 -20.60 -12.09
N LEU A 42 -4.02 -20.90 -10.81
CA LEU A 42 -2.76 -21.46 -10.30
C LEU A 42 -2.61 -22.92 -10.73
N ALA A 43 -1.42 -23.30 -11.21
CA ALA A 43 -1.11 -24.68 -11.57
C ALA A 43 -1.36 -25.61 -10.37
N LYS A 44 -2.13 -26.70 -10.59
CA LYS A 44 -2.48 -27.69 -9.55
C LYS A 44 -1.33 -28.65 -9.24
N ASP A 45 -0.52 -28.94 -10.24
CA ASP A 45 0.62 -29.87 -10.21
C ASP A 45 1.95 -29.13 -10.00
N PHE A 46 1.91 -27.90 -9.50
CA PHE A 46 3.10 -27.12 -9.20
C PHE A 46 3.98 -27.86 -8.17
N LYS A 47 5.25 -28.10 -8.54
CA LYS A 47 6.27 -28.69 -7.66
C LYS A 47 7.22 -27.60 -7.21
N PRO A 48 7.28 -27.29 -5.92
CA PRO A 48 8.25 -26.32 -5.39
C PRO A 48 9.68 -26.78 -5.65
N THR A 49 10.56 -25.84 -6.02
CA THR A 49 12.00 -26.06 -6.14
C THR A 49 12.74 -25.67 -4.87
N VAL A 50 12.07 -24.98 -3.94
CA VAL A 50 12.55 -24.62 -2.62
C VAL A 50 11.45 -24.83 -1.60
N GLN A 51 11.80 -25.28 -0.41
CA GLN A 51 10.86 -25.47 0.67
C GLN A 51 10.73 -24.19 1.50
N VAL A 52 9.48 -23.77 1.75
CA VAL A 52 9.14 -22.63 2.60
C VAL A 52 8.44 -23.15 3.85
N THR A 53 8.91 -22.74 5.01
CA THR A 53 8.30 -23.07 6.29
C THR A 53 7.61 -21.84 6.88
N ARG A 54 6.35 -21.97 7.25
CA ARG A 54 5.64 -20.96 8.05
C ARG A 54 6.03 -21.12 9.51
N VAL A 55 6.78 -20.12 10.04
CA VAL A 55 7.31 -20.15 11.40
C VAL A 55 6.21 -19.92 12.43
N TRP A 56 5.40 -18.88 12.19
CA TRP A 56 4.26 -18.54 13.05
C TRP A 56 3.18 -17.73 12.32
N THR A 57 2.03 -17.59 12.95
CA THR A 57 0.97 -16.65 12.56
C THR A 57 0.45 -15.90 13.78
N ASN A 58 0.08 -14.63 13.58
CA ASN A 58 -0.59 -13.79 14.56
C ASN A 58 -1.67 -12.95 13.86
N SER A 59 -2.42 -12.12 14.59
CA SER A 59 -3.42 -11.22 14.01
C SER A 59 -3.49 -9.91 14.78
N VAL A 60 -3.62 -8.80 14.06
CA VAL A 60 -3.77 -7.46 14.63
C VAL A 60 -5.06 -6.82 14.14
N GLY A 61 -6.01 -6.65 15.05
CA GLY A 61 -7.30 -6.03 14.79
C GLY A 61 -8.05 -6.68 13.62
N GLU A 62 -8.64 -5.85 12.78
CA GLU A 62 -9.37 -6.24 11.56
C GLU A 62 -8.55 -5.95 10.28
N GLY A 63 -7.27 -5.61 10.44
CA GLY A 63 -6.36 -5.26 9.36
C GLY A 63 -6.75 -3.96 8.65
N ALA A 64 -6.52 -3.91 7.35
CA ALA A 64 -6.93 -2.81 6.49
C ALA A 64 -8.42 -2.90 6.06
N GLY A 65 -9.04 -4.07 6.20
CA GLY A 65 -10.42 -4.30 5.80
C GLY A 65 -10.65 -4.01 4.31
N GLU A 66 -11.70 -3.23 4.03
CA GLU A 66 -12.09 -2.80 2.68
C GLU A 66 -11.65 -1.36 2.37
N SER A 67 -10.87 -0.73 3.26
CA SER A 67 -10.47 0.68 3.13
C SER A 67 -9.58 0.98 1.92
N GLY A 68 -8.93 -0.04 1.36
CA GLY A 68 -7.95 0.12 0.28
C GLY A 68 -6.53 0.43 0.77
N VAL A 69 -6.34 0.84 2.03
CA VAL A 69 -5.01 1.16 2.58
C VAL A 69 -4.10 -0.07 2.66
N ARG A 70 -2.79 0.15 2.59
CA ARG A 70 -1.76 -0.90 2.57
C ARG A 70 -0.93 -0.86 3.84
N LEU A 71 -1.53 -1.23 4.98
CA LEU A 71 -0.86 -1.27 6.27
C LEU A 71 0.27 -2.33 6.27
N ARG A 72 1.48 -1.91 5.92
CA ARG A 72 2.68 -2.73 5.99
C ARG A 72 3.23 -2.70 7.40
N PRO A 73 3.59 -3.84 8.01
CA PRO A 73 4.25 -3.84 9.31
C PRO A 73 5.61 -3.15 9.27
N ALA A 74 6.01 -2.52 10.38
CA ALA A 74 7.35 -2.01 10.60
C ALA A 74 8.16 -2.95 11.49
N PHE A 75 9.49 -2.92 11.35
CA PHE A 75 10.38 -3.75 12.15
C PHE A 75 11.53 -2.93 12.72
N ALA A 76 11.83 -3.13 14.01
CA ALA A 76 13.04 -2.63 14.66
C ALA A 76 13.39 -3.55 15.84
N ASP A 77 14.67 -3.80 16.05
CA ASP A 77 15.25 -4.46 17.24
C ASP A 77 14.53 -5.78 17.63
N GLY A 78 14.22 -6.61 16.63
CA GLY A 78 13.56 -7.90 16.85
C GLY A 78 12.04 -7.80 17.08
N VAL A 79 11.44 -6.61 16.98
CA VAL A 79 10.02 -6.37 17.19
C VAL A 79 9.34 -5.95 15.90
N LEU A 80 8.22 -6.60 15.59
CA LEU A 80 7.33 -6.26 14.49
C LEU A 80 6.17 -5.40 15.02
N TYR A 81 5.94 -4.24 14.42
CA TYR A 81 4.84 -3.34 14.75
C TYR A 81 3.80 -3.40 13.66
N ALA A 82 2.54 -3.62 14.01
CA ALA A 82 1.45 -3.67 13.05
C ALA A 82 0.24 -2.90 13.55
N ALA A 83 -0.44 -2.23 12.62
CA ALA A 83 -1.62 -1.43 12.87
C ALA A 83 -2.84 -1.96 12.10
N SER A 84 -4.01 -1.53 12.49
CA SER A 84 -5.28 -1.89 11.88
C SER A 84 -6.20 -0.67 11.80
N THR A 85 -7.00 -0.58 10.75
CA THR A 85 -7.93 0.53 10.53
C THR A 85 -9.01 0.67 11.61
N ASN A 86 -9.21 -0.36 12.43
CA ASN A 86 -10.12 -0.28 13.59
C ASN A 86 -9.45 0.27 14.87
N GLY A 87 -8.34 1.00 14.71
CA GLY A 87 -7.66 1.68 15.81
C GLY A 87 -6.79 0.80 16.69
N LYS A 88 -6.50 -0.44 16.28
CA LYS A 88 -5.62 -1.33 17.04
C LYS A 88 -4.19 -1.25 16.51
N ILE A 89 -3.21 -1.21 17.43
CA ILE A 89 -1.78 -1.29 17.13
C ILE A 89 -1.12 -2.26 18.09
N SER A 90 -0.16 -3.04 17.63
CA SER A 90 0.50 -4.07 18.44
C SER A 90 1.98 -4.19 18.12
N ALA A 91 2.77 -4.50 19.14
CA ALA A 91 4.14 -4.98 19.02
C ALA A 91 4.18 -6.49 19.21
N ILE A 92 4.90 -7.16 18.33
CA ILE A 92 4.98 -8.62 18.22
C ILE A 92 6.45 -9.00 18.19
N ASP A 93 6.86 -9.96 19.00
CA ASP A 93 8.19 -10.56 18.91
C ASP A 93 8.34 -11.22 17.53
N ALA A 94 9.28 -10.76 16.73
CA ALA A 94 9.41 -11.17 15.34
C ALA A 94 9.85 -12.63 15.18
N ALA A 95 10.57 -13.19 16.16
CA ALA A 95 11.05 -14.56 16.12
C ALA A 95 9.96 -15.58 16.48
N THR A 96 9.11 -15.24 17.44
CA THR A 96 8.13 -16.18 18.02
C THR A 96 6.68 -15.90 17.63
N GLY A 97 6.39 -14.69 17.14
CA GLY A 97 5.03 -14.23 16.87
C GLY A 97 4.22 -13.88 18.13
N LYS A 98 4.85 -13.86 19.31
CA LYS A 98 4.17 -13.51 20.57
C LYS A 98 3.91 -12.01 20.63
N THR A 99 2.66 -11.63 20.98
CA THR A 99 2.33 -10.22 21.22
C THR A 99 2.99 -9.73 22.51
N LEU A 100 3.83 -8.70 22.38
CA LEU A 100 4.51 -8.04 23.50
C LEU A 100 3.59 -7.04 24.20
N TRP A 101 2.95 -6.18 23.39
CA TRP A 101 1.90 -5.29 23.83
C TRP A 101 0.88 -5.05 22.71
N SER A 102 -0.32 -4.65 23.09
CA SER A 102 -1.39 -4.26 22.17
C SER A 102 -2.18 -3.11 22.75
N LYS A 103 -2.43 -2.07 21.96
CA LYS A 103 -3.21 -0.90 22.31
C LYS A 103 -4.36 -0.70 21.33
N SER A 104 -5.43 -0.06 21.80
CA SER A 104 -6.58 0.30 20.97
C SER A 104 -6.94 1.75 21.25
N SER A 105 -7.17 2.53 20.20
CA SER A 105 -7.68 3.91 20.33
C SER A 105 -9.10 3.97 20.91
N ARG A 106 -9.84 2.83 20.89
CA ARG A 106 -11.18 2.70 21.49
C ARG A 106 -11.18 2.72 23.01
N THR A 107 -10.06 2.42 23.65
CA THR A 107 -9.97 2.48 25.11
C THR A 107 -9.92 3.94 25.54
N GLN A 108 -10.90 4.35 26.37
CA GLN A 108 -11.03 5.71 26.89
C GLN A 108 -9.68 6.25 27.38
N GLY A 109 -9.28 7.42 26.86
CA GLY A 109 -8.19 8.19 27.43
C GLY A 109 -6.78 7.75 27.06
N TRP A 110 -6.57 7.00 26.00
CA TRP A 110 -5.21 6.61 25.58
C TRP A 110 -4.30 7.83 25.34
N PHE A 111 -4.82 8.89 24.75
CA PHE A 111 -4.12 10.19 24.68
C PHE A 111 -4.56 11.19 25.77
N GLY A 112 -5.30 10.75 26.79
CA GLY A 112 -5.61 11.55 27.99
C GLY A 112 -6.56 12.73 27.79
N TRP A 113 -7.05 12.99 26.58
CA TRP A 113 -7.83 14.16 26.22
C TRP A 113 -9.28 13.77 25.88
N GLY A 114 -9.99 13.74 26.87
CA GLY A 114 -11.29 13.32 27.36
C GLY A 114 -12.51 13.62 26.52
N ASP A 115 -12.68 13.35 25.27
CA ASP A 115 -14.03 13.36 24.70
C ASP A 115 -14.52 11.92 24.43
N LYS A 116 -15.50 11.48 25.23
CA LYS A 116 -16.18 10.16 25.14
C LYS A 116 -16.87 9.89 23.79
N LYS A 117 -16.80 10.85 22.85
CA LYS A 117 -17.44 10.81 21.53
C LYS A 117 -16.44 10.75 20.36
N ARG A 118 -15.13 10.68 20.63
CA ARG A 118 -14.16 10.60 19.53
C ARG A 118 -14.29 9.25 18.83
N ALA A 119 -14.52 9.28 17.54
CA ALA A 119 -14.52 8.10 16.69
C ALA A 119 -13.17 7.36 16.81
N ASP A 120 -13.17 6.07 16.57
CA ASP A 120 -11.95 5.26 16.55
C ASP A 120 -10.91 5.88 15.61
N ALA A 121 -9.65 5.96 16.05
CA ALA A 121 -8.57 6.36 15.16
C ALA A 121 -8.47 5.35 14.01
N LEU A 122 -8.68 5.83 12.78
CA LEU A 122 -8.65 5.01 11.58
C LEU A 122 -7.22 4.96 11.04
N TYR A 123 -6.35 4.11 11.62
CA TYR A 123 -4.96 4.00 11.19
C TYR A 123 -4.87 3.62 9.71
N ALA A 124 -4.11 4.39 8.94
CA ALA A 124 -3.97 4.23 7.49
C ALA A 124 -2.52 4.32 7.01
N GLY A 125 -1.77 5.29 7.51
CA GLY A 125 -0.36 5.51 7.16
C GLY A 125 0.60 4.86 8.14
N GLY A 126 1.38 3.92 7.70
CA GLY A 126 2.37 3.23 8.53
C GLY A 126 1.87 1.89 9.11
N PRO A 127 2.41 1.45 10.27
CA PRO A 127 3.32 2.16 11.19
C PRO A 127 4.75 2.32 10.65
N THR A 128 5.49 3.27 11.21
CA THR A 128 6.92 3.43 10.99
C THR A 128 7.61 3.54 12.35
N VAL A 129 8.77 2.90 12.51
CA VAL A 129 9.50 2.87 13.78
C VAL A 129 10.96 3.29 13.57
N SER A 130 11.49 4.08 14.51
CA SER A 130 12.92 4.42 14.60
C SER A 130 13.30 4.62 16.05
N GLY A 131 14.19 3.77 16.56
CA GLY A 131 14.54 3.74 17.98
C GLY A 131 13.31 3.52 18.86
N ASP A 132 13.07 4.43 19.77
CA ASP A 132 11.94 4.36 20.71
C ASP A 132 10.64 5.03 20.24
N LEU A 133 10.63 5.60 19.04
CA LEU A 133 9.46 6.26 18.46
C LEU A 133 8.79 5.38 17.40
N LEU A 134 7.51 5.15 17.56
CA LEU A 134 6.59 4.56 16.59
C LEU A 134 5.63 5.65 16.12
N VAL A 135 5.44 5.80 14.81
CA VAL A 135 4.55 6.81 14.22
C VAL A 135 3.51 6.15 13.33
N VAL A 136 2.29 6.64 13.38
CA VAL A 136 1.18 6.18 12.54
C VAL A 136 0.29 7.36 12.14
N GLY A 137 -0.14 7.39 10.89
CA GLY A 137 -1.11 8.33 10.34
C GLY A 137 -2.52 7.75 10.30
N THR A 138 -3.54 8.62 10.16
CA THR A 138 -4.94 8.23 10.16
C THR A 138 -5.72 8.82 8.98
N LEU A 139 -6.89 8.24 8.67
CA LEU A 139 -7.81 8.75 7.65
C LEU A 139 -8.53 10.03 8.07
N ASP A 140 -8.53 10.38 9.34
CA ASP A 140 -9.15 11.61 9.88
C ASP A 140 -8.14 12.73 10.14
N GLY A 141 -6.92 12.61 9.57
CA GLY A 141 -5.93 13.69 9.58
C GLY A 141 -5.15 13.82 10.90
N HIS A 142 -4.88 12.72 11.58
CA HIS A 142 -4.01 12.72 12.75
C HIS A 142 -2.70 11.98 12.49
N VAL A 143 -1.64 12.45 13.12
CA VAL A 143 -0.34 11.79 13.20
C VAL A 143 -0.02 11.54 14.66
N TYR A 144 0.15 10.28 15.03
CA TYR A 144 0.43 9.87 16.40
C TYR A 144 1.87 9.43 16.57
N GLY A 145 2.57 10.04 17.54
CA GLY A 145 3.83 9.55 18.08
C GLY A 145 3.59 8.69 19.31
N ILE A 146 4.11 7.47 19.29
CA ILE A 146 3.85 6.43 20.29
C ILE A 146 5.19 5.89 20.77
N ASN A 147 5.32 5.55 22.05
CA ASN A 147 6.49 4.85 22.57
C ASN A 147 6.50 3.41 22.03
N ALA A 148 7.52 3.05 21.29
CA ALA A 148 7.65 1.73 20.69
C ALA A 148 7.75 0.61 21.73
N LYS A 149 8.30 0.89 22.92
CA LYS A 149 8.55 -0.12 23.96
C LYS A 149 7.27 -0.63 24.62
N ASP A 150 6.28 0.25 24.86
CA ASP A 150 5.09 -0.09 25.67
C ASP A 150 3.77 0.37 25.05
N GLY A 151 3.83 1.06 23.91
CA GLY A 151 2.67 1.61 23.21
C GLY A 151 2.04 2.82 23.92
N SER A 152 2.71 3.46 24.87
CA SER A 152 2.21 4.68 25.50
C SER A 152 2.25 5.87 24.52
N PRO A 153 1.26 6.79 24.58
CA PRO A 153 1.23 7.96 23.72
C PRO A 153 2.35 8.93 24.09
N ARG A 154 2.96 9.57 23.08
CA ARG A 154 3.94 10.64 23.26
C ARG A 154 3.39 11.99 22.85
N TRP A 155 2.90 12.08 21.61
CA TRP A 155 2.34 13.30 21.05
C TRP A 155 1.32 12.97 19.96
N GLU A 156 0.49 13.96 19.66
CA GLU A 156 -0.50 13.94 18.60
C GLU A 156 -0.39 15.24 17.79
N SER A 157 -0.44 15.16 16.47
CA SER A 157 -0.47 16.32 15.58
C SER A 157 -1.64 16.19 14.62
N VAL A 158 -2.25 17.32 14.25
CA VAL A 158 -3.41 17.36 13.37
C VAL A 158 -3.02 17.99 12.06
N VAL A 159 -3.47 17.40 10.96
CA VAL A 159 -3.31 17.87 9.59
C VAL A 159 -4.67 17.99 8.91
N ASN A 160 -4.72 18.60 7.73
CA ASN A 160 -5.99 18.97 7.09
C ASN A 160 -6.61 17.86 6.22
N SER A 161 -5.89 16.75 6.01
CA SER A 161 -6.36 15.64 5.15
C SER A 161 -5.84 14.30 5.65
N GLU A 162 -6.29 13.21 5.04
CA GLU A 162 -5.90 11.84 5.39
C GLU A 162 -4.37 11.64 5.27
N VAL A 163 -3.80 10.88 6.21
CA VAL A 163 -2.40 10.44 6.18
C VAL A 163 -2.39 8.95 5.83
N VAL A 164 -2.33 8.62 4.54
CA VAL A 164 -2.40 7.24 4.03
C VAL A 164 -1.01 6.65 3.74
N ALA A 165 -0.04 7.49 3.36
CA ALA A 165 1.35 7.06 3.23
C ALA A 165 1.98 6.86 4.61
N ALA A 166 2.86 5.86 4.73
CA ALA A 166 3.63 5.65 5.94
C ALA A 166 4.52 6.89 6.23
N PRO A 167 4.42 7.53 7.41
CA PRO A 167 5.29 8.64 7.76
C PRO A 167 6.76 8.18 7.77
N ALA A 168 7.69 9.07 7.41
CA ALA A 168 9.12 8.82 7.56
C ALA A 168 9.64 9.43 8.87
N ILE A 169 10.62 8.78 9.49
CA ILE A 169 11.31 9.27 10.69
C ILE A 169 12.79 9.39 10.35
N ALA A 170 13.33 10.58 10.41
CA ALA A 170 14.74 10.84 10.13
C ALA A 170 15.26 11.98 11.01
N ASP A 171 16.45 11.81 11.54
CA ASP A 171 17.08 12.75 12.45
C ASP A 171 16.15 13.18 13.60
N ASN A 172 15.86 14.47 13.69
CA ASN A 172 14.94 15.04 14.68
C ASN A 172 13.53 15.36 14.12
N LEU A 173 13.19 14.81 12.93
CA LEU A 173 11.93 15.08 12.26
C LEU A 173 11.12 13.80 11.98
N VAL A 174 9.82 14.00 11.93
CA VAL A 174 8.83 13.08 11.37
C VAL A 174 8.19 13.75 10.17
N ILE A 175 8.19 13.08 9.03
CA ILE A 175 7.60 13.60 7.79
C ILE A 175 6.34 12.82 7.50
N ALA A 176 5.22 13.51 7.37
CA ALA A 176 3.94 12.92 6.97
C ALA A 176 3.44 13.55 5.67
N ARG A 177 2.95 12.70 4.75
CA ARG A 177 2.28 13.11 3.52
C ARG A 177 0.77 12.95 3.68
N THR A 178 0.02 13.93 3.23
CA THR A 178 -1.45 13.91 3.22
C THR A 178 -2.00 13.72 1.81
N ALA A 179 -3.22 13.20 1.72
CA ALA A 179 -3.89 12.91 0.45
C ALA A 179 -4.23 14.18 -0.37
N ASP A 180 -4.15 15.36 0.22
CA ASP A 180 -4.27 16.66 -0.47
C ASP A 180 -2.93 17.19 -1.03
N GLY A 181 -1.90 16.33 -1.13
CA GLY A 181 -0.61 16.64 -1.75
C GLY A 181 0.34 17.45 -0.87
N ARG A 182 0.06 17.60 0.43
CA ARG A 182 0.97 18.29 1.35
C ARG A 182 1.91 17.36 2.05
N LEU A 183 3.12 17.87 2.36
CA LEU A 183 4.05 17.22 3.27
C LEU A 183 4.25 18.12 4.49
N TYR A 184 4.27 17.50 5.66
CA TYR A 184 4.47 18.16 6.94
C TYR A 184 5.72 17.60 7.60
N GLY A 185 6.61 18.50 8.07
CA GLY A 185 7.71 18.16 8.96
C GLY A 185 7.35 18.49 10.40
N PHE A 186 7.39 17.48 11.27
CA PHE A 186 7.13 17.62 12.70
C PHE A 186 8.39 17.36 13.50
N ASP A 187 8.55 18.06 14.61
CA ASP A 187 9.57 17.74 15.59
C ASP A 187 9.36 16.31 16.14
N ARG A 188 10.40 15.50 16.10
CA ARG A 188 10.33 14.08 16.50
C ARG A 188 9.94 13.88 17.97
N ALA A 189 10.38 14.77 18.85
CA ALA A 189 10.16 14.63 20.29
C ALA A 189 8.78 15.15 20.73
N THR A 190 8.31 16.24 20.11
CA THR A 190 7.10 16.96 20.55
C THR A 190 5.91 16.86 19.63
N GLY A 191 6.10 16.47 18.35
CA GLY A 191 5.05 16.50 17.33
C GLY A 191 4.75 17.93 16.84
N GLU A 192 5.47 18.95 17.30
CA GLU A 192 5.27 20.33 16.85
C GLU A 192 5.61 20.47 15.37
N ARG A 193 4.71 21.12 14.59
CA ARG A 193 4.94 21.36 13.17
C ARG A 193 6.08 22.36 12.96
N ARG A 194 7.11 21.95 12.21
CA ARG A 194 8.27 22.77 11.84
C ARG A 194 8.09 23.44 10.49
N TRP A 195 7.59 22.69 9.51
CA TRP A 195 7.36 23.20 8.16
C TRP A 195 6.21 22.48 7.44
N VAL A 196 5.73 23.09 6.36
CA VAL A 196 4.75 22.51 5.43
C VAL A 196 5.25 22.79 4.01
N TYR A 197 5.25 21.76 3.19
CA TYR A 197 5.37 21.87 1.74
C TYR A 197 3.98 21.64 1.12
N ASP A 198 3.58 22.56 0.24
CA ASP A 198 2.32 22.44 -0.52
C ASP A 198 2.66 22.23 -2.00
N GLN A 199 2.25 21.11 -2.57
CA GLN A 199 2.47 20.78 -3.98
C GLN A 199 1.67 21.71 -4.92
N GLY A 200 0.64 22.39 -4.40
CA GLY A 200 -0.27 23.22 -5.18
C GLY A 200 -1.41 22.40 -5.79
N ASN A 201 -1.50 22.34 -7.11
CA ASN A 201 -2.57 21.62 -7.79
C ASN A 201 -2.43 20.10 -7.66
N VAL A 202 -3.36 19.48 -6.96
CA VAL A 202 -3.53 18.01 -6.91
C VAL A 202 -4.55 17.63 -7.99
N PRO A 203 -4.30 16.59 -8.81
CA PRO A 203 -5.27 16.10 -9.77
C PRO A 203 -6.60 15.73 -9.11
N LEU A 204 -7.72 15.93 -9.84
CA LEU A 204 -9.06 15.56 -9.35
C LEU A 204 -9.19 14.05 -9.07
N LEU A 205 -8.42 13.24 -9.79
CA LEU A 205 -8.32 11.79 -9.59
C LEU A 205 -6.88 11.43 -9.30
N SER A 206 -6.64 10.73 -8.21
CA SER A 206 -5.36 10.13 -7.85
C SER A 206 -5.57 8.73 -7.26
N LEU A 207 -4.51 7.93 -7.23
CA LEU A 207 -4.48 6.64 -6.52
C LEU A 207 -4.37 6.82 -4.99
N ARG A 208 -4.42 8.05 -4.51
CA ARG A 208 -4.39 8.53 -3.12
C ARG A 208 -3.04 8.47 -2.42
N GLY A 209 -1.93 8.61 -3.16
CA GLY A 209 -0.64 8.94 -2.55
C GLY A 209 -0.13 7.97 -1.49
N GLU A 210 -0.28 6.65 -1.73
CA GLU A 210 0.21 5.62 -0.81
C GLU A 210 1.71 5.35 -0.94
N GLY A 211 2.40 6.00 -1.88
CA GLY A 211 3.83 5.85 -2.09
C GLY A 211 4.64 6.20 -0.84
N PRO A 212 5.58 5.34 -0.43
CA PRO A 212 6.41 5.59 0.75
C PRO A 212 7.31 6.80 0.54
N LEU A 213 7.55 7.53 1.62
CA LEU A 213 8.57 8.57 1.69
C LEU A 213 9.94 7.93 1.87
N LEU A 214 10.92 8.37 1.10
CA LEU A 214 12.32 7.99 1.28
C LEU A 214 13.11 9.19 1.83
N VAL A 215 13.84 8.98 2.92
CA VAL A 215 14.72 10.01 3.46
C VAL A 215 16.15 9.51 3.45
N ALA A 216 17.02 10.29 2.83
CA ALA A 216 18.45 9.99 2.77
C ALA A 216 19.26 11.30 2.65
N ASN A 217 20.40 11.37 3.36
CA ASN A 217 21.38 12.47 3.26
C ASN A 217 20.76 13.87 3.42
N GLY A 218 19.80 14.02 4.34
CA GLY A 218 19.14 15.31 4.59
C GLY A 218 18.12 15.72 3.52
N VAL A 219 17.68 14.77 2.67
CA VAL A 219 16.70 15.01 1.61
C VAL A 219 15.53 14.05 1.76
N VAL A 220 14.30 14.56 1.56
CA VAL A 220 13.06 13.79 1.46
C VAL A 220 12.74 13.61 -0.01
N PHE A 221 12.56 12.37 -0.45
CA PHE A 221 12.12 12.02 -1.80
C PHE A 221 10.74 11.40 -1.75
N PHE A 222 9.88 11.80 -2.68
CA PHE A 222 8.53 11.22 -2.82
C PHE A 222 8.03 11.32 -4.25
N GLY A 223 7.13 10.41 -4.60
CA GLY A 223 6.37 10.50 -5.84
C GLY A 223 5.11 11.34 -5.61
N SER A 224 4.77 12.20 -6.56
CA SER A 224 3.59 13.06 -6.48
C SER A 224 2.43 12.54 -7.31
N ASP A 225 1.21 12.99 -6.97
CA ASP A 225 -0.04 12.58 -7.62
C ASP A 225 -0.13 13.08 -9.08
N ASP A 226 0.72 14.03 -9.48
CA ASP A 226 0.85 14.51 -10.87
C ASP A 226 2.00 13.84 -11.65
N GLY A 227 2.48 12.68 -11.17
CA GLY A 227 3.47 11.85 -11.86
C GLY A 227 4.89 12.37 -11.86
N LYS A 228 5.30 13.05 -10.78
CA LYS A 228 6.67 13.53 -10.60
C LYS A 228 7.37 12.84 -9.45
N LEU A 229 8.68 12.76 -9.53
CA LEU A 229 9.59 12.52 -8.42
C LEU A 229 10.07 13.86 -7.89
N VAL A 230 9.92 14.11 -6.61
CA VAL A 230 10.23 15.38 -5.95
C VAL A 230 11.26 15.15 -4.84
N ALA A 231 12.21 16.08 -4.72
CA ALA A 231 13.19 16.13 -3.64
C ALA A 231 13.04 17.42 -2.85
N LEU A 232 12.90 17.30 -1.53
CA LEU A 232 12.83 18.41 -0.61
C LEU A 232 13.99 18.34 0.38
N ARG A 233 14.46 19.50 0.83
CA ARG A 233 15.37 19.60 1.96
C ARG A 233 14.65 19.15 3.25
N LEU A 234 15.23 18.23 3.99
CA LEU A 234 14.60 17.61 5.16
C LEU A 234 14.28 18.64 6.27
N ASP A 235 15.19 19.58 6.55
CA ASP A 235 15.08 20.52 7.67
C ASP A 235 14.09 21.67 7.45
N THR A 236 13.87 22.08 6.19
CA THR A 236 13.04 23.26 5.84
C THR A 236 11.83 22.95 4.98
N GLY A 237 11.79 21.78 4.30
CA GLY A 237 10.76 21.45 3.31
C GLY A 237 10.91 22.18 1.98
N ASP A 238 12.05 22.91 1.76
CA ASP A 238 12.31 23.61 0.50
C ASP A 238 12.52 22.63 -0.64
N LYS A 239 11.88 22.88 -1.78
CA LYS A 239 12.06 22.05 -2.98
C LYS A 239 13.46 22.23 -3.56
N LEU A 240 14.19 21.13 -3.70
CA LEU A 240 15.51 21.08 -4.32
C LEU A 240 15.39 20.87 -5.84
N TRP A 241 14.61 19.88 -6.24
CA TRP A 241 14.34 19.57 -7.64
C TRP A 241 13.06 18.73 -7.79
N GLU A 242 12.56 18.66 -9.02
CA GLU A 242 11.50 17.73 -9.42
C GLU A 242 11.82 17.15 -10.80
N GLN A 243 11.47 15.86 -11.00
CA GLN A 243 11.66 15.13 -12.26
C GLN A 243 10.34 14.46 -12.66
N ARG A 244 9.87 14.69 -13.88
CA ARG A 244 8.65 14.08 -14.41
C ARG A 244 8.88 12.61 -14.75
N LEU A 245 8.00 11.72 -14.28
CA LEU A 245 7.98 10.28 -14.56
C LEU A 245 6.85 9.92 -15.54
N ALA A 246 5.75 10.67 -15.53
CA ALA A 246 4.61 10.47 -16.41
C ALA A 246 4.11 11.81 -16.97
N SER A 247 3.56 11.82 -18.17
CA SER A 247 3.12 13.04 -18.85
C SER A 247 1.66 13.42 -18.53
N GLY A 248 0.85 12.49 -18.01
CA GLY A 248 -0.58 12.73 -17.76
C GLY A 248 -1.35 13.07 -19.04
N GLU A 249 -0.94 12.51 -20.19
CA GLU A 249 -1.58 12.75 -21.48
C GLU A 249 -2.79 11.85 -21.66
N GLY A 250 -3.90 12.42 -22.16
CA GLY A 250 -5.11 11.66 -22.42
C GLY A 250 -6.35 12.55 -22.62
N ARG A 251 -7.43 11.96 -23.12
CA ARG A 251 -8.68 12.67 -23.40
C ARG A 251 -9.60 12.71 -22.19
N THR A 252 -9.51 11.70 -21.31
CA THR A 252 -10.32 11.60 -20.10
C THR A 252 -9.46 11.82 -18.85
N GLU A 253 -10.08 12.14 -17.71
CA GLU A 253 -9.37 12.24 -16.42
C GLU A 253 -8.72 10.90 -16.01
N ILE A 254 -9.32 9.77 -16.40
CA ILE A 254 -8.77 8.43 -16.16
C ILE A 254 -7.50 8.21 -16.98
N ASP A 255 -7.48 8.66 -18.24
CA ASP A 255 -6.29 8.54 -19.10
C ASP A 255 -5.13 9.41 -18.58
N ARG A 256 -5.44 10.51 -17.91
CA ARG A 256 -4.46 11.45 -17.33
C ARG A 256 -3.96 11.04 -15.95
N LEU A 257 -4.56 10.01 -15.34
CA LEU A 257 -4.12 9.50 -14.05
C LEU A 257 -2.67 9.03 -14.15
N SER A 258 -1.75 9.67 -13.45
CA SER A 258 -0.31 9.48 -13.62
C SER A 258 0.45 9.49 -12.30
N ASP A 259 -0.10 8.86 -11.27
CA ASP A 259 0.48 8.84 -9.92
C ASP A 259 1.87 8.17 -9.90
N ALA A 260 2.81 8.81 -9.24
CA ALA A 260 4.14 8.28 -8.97
C ALA A 260 4.19 7.48 -7.65
N ASP A 261 3.16 6.70 -7.34
CA ASP A 261 3.03 5.91 -6.12
C ASP A 261 3.81 4.59 -6.13
N GLY A 262 4.49 4.27 -7.23
CA GLY A 262 5.24 3.02 -7.42
C GLY A 262 6.45 2.82 -6.52
N GLY A 263 6.58 3.63 -5.45
CA GLY A 263 7.70 3.56 -4.52
C GLY A 263 9.00 4.11 -5.11
N ILE A 264 9.87 4.57 -4.23
CA ILE A 264 11.17 5.13 -4.59
C ILE A 264 12.24 4.27 -3.92
N LEU A 265 13.28 3.94 -4.67
CA LEU A 265 14.44 3.21 -4.17
C LEU A 265 15.68 4.07 -4.34
N LEU A 266 16.62 3.92 -3.42
CA LEU A 266 17.95 4.52 -3.50
C LEU A 266 19.01 3.43 -3.49
N ASP A 267 19.90 3.46 -4.48
CA ASP A 267 21.09 2.61 -4.54
C ASP A 267 22.31 3.49 -4.82
N GLY A 268 23.19 3.64 -3.83
CA GLY A 268 24.26 4.63 -3.87
C GLY A 268 23.71 6.04 -4.01
N SER A 269 24.01 6.71 -5.13
CA SER A 269 23.47 8.03 -5.48
C SER A 269 22.32 7.97 -6.50
N THR A 270 21.94 6.79 -6.97
CA THR A 270 20.89 6.63 -7.98
C THR A 270 19.54 6.38 -7.32
N LEU A 271 18.56 7.20 -7.66
CA LEU A 271 17.16 7.02 -7.29
C LEU A 271 16.41 6.35 -8.44
N PHE A 272 15.57 5.38 -8.09
CA PHE A 272 14.65 4.73 -9.01
C PHE A 272 13.22 5.06 -8.60
N GLY A 273 12.40 5.43 -9.56
CA GLY A 273 10.98 5.70 -9.35
C GLY A 273 10.16 5.23 -10.54
N ALA A 274 8.92 4.86 -10.28
CA ALA A 274 7.97 4.47 -11.32
C ALA A 274 6.62 5.12 -11.10
N ALA A 275 5.86 5.34 -12.17
CA ALA A 275 4.54 5.93 -12.14
C ALA A 275 3.50 5.04 -12.82
N TYR A 276 2.26 5.16 -12.38
CA TYR A 276 1.12 4.61 -13.09
C TYR A 276 0.91 5.39 -14.40
N HIS A 277 0.62 4.69 -15.51
CA HIS A 277 0.59 5.23 -16.86
C HIS A 277 1.86 6.03 -17.25
N GLY A 278 3.01 5.65 -16.70
CA GLY A 278 4.26 6.37 -16.87
C GLY A 278 5.45 5.47 -17.14
N ASN A 279 6.59 5.92 -16.63
CA ASN A 279 7.88 5.30 -16.85
C ASN A 279 8.51 4.83 -15.54
N LEU A 280 9.34 3.80 -15.64
CA LEU A 280 10.40 3.53 -14.69
C LEU A 280 11.62 4.38 -15.08
N VAL A 281 12.12 5.17 -14.13
CA VAL A 281 13.20 6.13 -14.37
C VAL A 281 14.28 5.96 -13.29
N ALA A 282 15.54 6.01 -13.71
CA ALA A 282 16.67 6.23 -12.83
C ALA A 282 17.13 7.68 -12.91
N VAL A 283 17.34 8.31 -11.78
CA VAL A 283 17.83 9.68 -11.69
C VAL A 283 19.05 9.79 -10.76
N ASP A 284 19.93 10.72 -11.05
CA ASP A 284 20.97 11.12 -10.14
C ASP A 284 20.34 11.83 -8.93
N GLY A 285 20.45 11.25 -7.74
CA GLY A 285 19.77 11.72 -6.54
C GLY A 285 20.07 13.17 -6.16
N PRO A 286 21.35 13.61 -6.16
CA PRO A 286 21.70 14.99 -5.85
C PRO A 286 21.11 16.03 -6.79
N SER A 287 21.07 15.76 -8.11
CA SER A 287 20.67 16.76 -9.12
C SER A 287 19.26 16.55 -9.70
N GLY A 288 18.65 15.37 -9.51
CA GLY A 288 17.40 15.01 -10.17
C GLY A 288 17.52 14.75 -11.66
N ARG A 289 18.73 14.75 -12.23
CA ARG A 289 18.96 14.54 -13.67
C ARG A 289 18.66 13.09 -14.05
N PRO A 290 17.83 12.84 -15.07
CA PRO A 290 17.54 11.48 -15.53
C PRO A 290 18.82 10.84 -16.09
N LEU A 291 19.06 9.60 -15.69
CA LEU A 291 20.14 8.74 -16.19
C LEU A 291 19.61 7.83 -17.32
N TRP A 292 18.47 7.22 -17.09
CA TRP A 292 17.72 6.47 -18.09
C TRP A 292 16.24 6.42 -17.72
N GLY A 293 15.38 6.10 -18.67
CA GLY A 293 13.94 5.93 -18.49
C GLY A 293 13.38 4.99 -19.52
N ARG A 294 12.31 4.27 -19.16
CA ARG A 294 11.63 3.33 -20.03
C ARG A 294 10.15 3.22 -19.67
N PRO A 295 9.28 2.89 -20.64
CA PRO A 295 7.87 2.63 -20.35
C PRO A 295 7.69 1.46 -19.39
N PHE A 296 7.05 1.72 -18.26
CA PHE A 296 6.65 0.71 -17.28
C PHE A 296 5.61 1.32 -16.34
N SER A 297 4.38 0.83 -16.42
CA SER A 297 3.27 1.33 -15.61
C SER A 297 3.08 0.44 -14.39
N THR A 298 3.21 1.02 -13.21
CA THR A 298 2.96 0.33 -11.95
C THR A 298 2.34 1.26 -10.90
N PHE A 299 1.53 0.70 -10.02
CA PHE A 299 0.99 1.33 -8.81
C PHE A 299 1.47 0.61 -7.54
N THR A 300 2.44 -0.31 -7.67
CA THR A 300 3.02 -1.03 -6.54
C THR A 300 4.47 -0.60 -6.34
N SER A 301 4.97 -0.80 -5.12
CA SER A 301 6.37 -0.52 -4.82
C SER A 301 7.31 -1.40 -5.65
N LEU A 302 8.49 -0.86 -5.94
CA LEU A 302 9.61 -1.59 -6.51
C LEU A 302 10.43 -2.27 -5.40
N ASP A 303 11.36 -3.15 -5.78
CA ASP A 303 12.48 -3.58 -4.93
C ASP A 303 13.73 -3.82 -5.77
N ILE A 304 14.89 -3.93 -5.13
CA ILE A 304 16.19 -3.97 -5.78
C ILE A 304 17.11 -5.02 -5.18
N SER A 305 17.83 -5.72 -6.01
CA SER A 305 19.01 -6.52 -5.62
C SER A 305 20.30 -5.88 -6.16
N ASN A 306 21.43 -6.57 -5.94
CA ASN A 306 22.72 -6.08 -6.44
C ASN A 306 22.75 -5.76 -7.93
N ASN A 307 22.01 -6.51 -8.76
CA ASN A 307 22.09 -6.41 -10.22
C ASN A 307 20.79 -6.00 -10.89
N ALA A 308 19.63 -6.10 -10.22
CA ALA A 308 18.34 -5.95 -10.87
C ALA A 308 17.36 -5.13 -10.04
N LEU A 309 16.49 -4.40 -10.74
CA LEU A 309 15.26 -3.82 -10.23
C LEU A 309 14.10 -4.77 -10.51
N TYR A 310 13.19 -4.88 -9.57
CA TYR A 310 11.99 -5.69 -9.71
C TYR A 310 10.75 -4.83 -9.54
N GLY A 311 9.74 -5.11 -10.38
CA GLY A 311 8.46 -4.42 -10.36
C GLY A 311 7.32 -5.35 -10.75
N VAL A 312 6.10 -4.97 -10.38
CA VAL A 312 4.86 -5.62 -10.81
C VAL A 312 4.05 -4.61 -11.59
N ASP A 313 3.70 -4.94 -12.83
CA ASP A 313 2.88 -4.05 -13.66
C ASP A 313 1.38 -4.11 -13.31
N GLY A 314 0.59 -3.25 -13.95
CA GLY A 314 -0.85 -3.17 -13.74
C GLY A 314 -1.63 -4.46 -14.03
N ASP A 315 -1.06 -5.35 -14.85
CA ASP A 315 -1.62 -6.68 -15.17
C ASP A 315 -1.15 -7.78 -14.22
N SER A 316 -0.37 -7.44 -13.18
CA SER A 316 0.25 -8.39 -12.24
C SER A 316 1.31 -9.30 -12.89
N GLN A 317 2.02 -8.80 -13.89
CA GLN A 317 3.22 -9.45 -14.41
C GLN A 317 4.42 -8.99 -13.58
N VAL A 318 5.30 -9.92 -13.22
CA VAL A 318 6.53 -9.62 -12.48
C VAL A 318 7.66 -9.41 -13.48
N TRP A 319 8.38 -8.32 -13.32
CA TRP A 319 9.46 -7.91 -14.20
C TRP A 319 10.78 -7.77 -13.45
N ALA A 320 11.87 -8.08 -14.11
CA ALA A 320 13.22 -7.69 -13.71
C ALA A 320 13.88 -6.84 -14.78
N PHE A 321 14.57 -5.80 -14.35
CA PHE A 321 15.28 -4.86 -15.19
C PHE A 321 16.73 -4.74 -14.77
N ASP A 322 17.64 -4.60 -15.70
CA ASP A 322 19.01 -4.18 -15.40
C ASP A 322 18.99 -2.78 -14.77
N LYS A 323 19.51 -2.65 -13.55
CA LYS A 323 19.46 -1.39 -12.81
C LYS A 323 20.32 -0.27 -13.43
N ASN A 324 21.34 -0.61 -14.24
CA ASN A 324 22.26 0.37 -14.82
C ASN A 324 21.72 1.00 -16.10
N GLY A 325 20.98 0.25 -16.90
CA GLY A 325 20.49 0.71 -18.21
C GLY A 325 18.98 0.55 -18.40
N GLY A 326 18.27 -0.06 -17.46
CA GLY A 326 16.83 -0.28 -17.55
C GLY A 326 16.40 -1.35 -18.56
N ALA A 327 17.34 -2.15 -19.10
CA ALA A 327 17.00 -3.22 -20.04
C ALA A 327 16.18 -4.32 -19.39
N ASP A 328 15.26 -4.95 -20.14
CA ASP A 328 14.53 -6.12 -19.68
C ASP A 328 15.50 -7.29 -19.46
N MET A 329 15.46 -7.88 -18.28
CA MET A 329 16.16 -9.13 -17.97
C MET A 329 15.22 -10.33 -18.16
N TRP A 330 14.05 -10.27 -17.53
CA TRP A 330 13.01 -11.28 -17.68
C TRP A 330 11.64 -10.73 -17.26
N LYS A 331 10.58 -11.46 -17.67
CA LYS A 331 9.19 -11.20 -17.29
C LYS A 331 8.49 -12.52 -16.97
N ASN A 332 7.74 -12.57 -15.88
CA ASN A 332 6.84 -13.68 -15.53
C ASN A 332 5.38 -13.24 -15.63
N ASP A 333 4.59 -13.94 -16.46
CA ASP A 333 3.16 -13.71 -16.70
C ASP A 333 2.24 -14.78 -16.09
N LYS A 334 2.80 -15.75 -15.35
CA LYS A 334 2.04 -16.88 -14.78
C LYS A 334 1.10 -16.49 -13.65
N LEU A 335 1.29 -15.30 -13.09
CA LEU A 335 0.47 -14.73 -12.02
C LEU A 335 -0.39 -13.55 -12.51
N LYS A 336 -0.61 -13.42 -13.82
CA LYS A 336 -1.34 -12.32 -14.44
C LYS A 336 -2.75 -12.17 -13.85
N TYR A 337 -3.18 -10.92 -13.65
CA TYR A 337 -4.48 -10.52 -13.07
C TYR A 337 -4.76 -11.03 -11.64
N ARG A 338 -3.72 -11.40 -10.90
CA ARG A 338 -3.86 -11.85 -9.50
C ARG A 338 -3.71 -10.72 -8.47
N TRP A 339 -3.68 -9.46 -8.90
CA TRP A 339 -3.56 -8.28 -8.03
C TRP A 339 -2.37 -8.41 -7.07
N LEU A 340 -1.21 -8.68 -7.65
CA LEU A 340 0.01 -8.87 -6.88
C LEU A 340 0.41 -7.61 -6.11
N THR A 341 1.01 -7.80 -4.95
CA THR A 341 1.71 -6.76 -4.21
C THR A 341 2.97 -6.32 -4.95
N GLY A 342 3.60 -5.21 -4.53
CA GLY A 342 4.99 -4.96 -4.86
C GLY A 342 5.89 -6.14 -4.48
N PRO A 343 6.97 -6.38 -5.24
CA PRO A 343 7.92 -7.44 -4.95
C PRO A 343 8.75 -7.11 -3.70
N ALA A 344 9.24 -8.14 -3.01
CA ALA A 344 10.23 -8.00 -1.94
C ALA A 344 11.36 -9.02 -2.18
N VAL A 345 12.60 -8.57 -2.19
CA VAL A 345 13.78 -9.43 -2.41
C VAL A 345 14.08 -10.21 -1.14
N HIS A 346 14.18 -11.54 -1.26
CA HIS A 346 14.50 -12.48 -0.19
C HIS A 346 15.59 -13.45 -0.64
N GLY A 347 16.84 -13.06 -0.48
CA GLY A 347 17.99 -13.81 -1.02
C GLY A 347 17.92 -13.93 -2.55
N ASP A 348 17.92 -15.16 -3.05
CA ASP A 348 17.83 -15.48 -4.48
C ASP A 348 16.38 -15.49 -5.00
N PHE A 349 15.43 -14.99 -4.23
CA PHE A 349 14.02 -15.01 -4.57
C PHE A 349 13.38 -13.63 -4.45
N ILE A 350 12.28 -13.45 -5.18
CA ILE A 350 11.35 -12.34 -5.07
C ILE A 350 10.05 -12.87 -4.49
N VAL A 351 9.51 -12.18 -3.51
CA VAL A 351 8.27 -12.55 -2.84
C VAL A 351 7.18 -11.57 -3.20
N VAL A 352 6.01 -12.09 -3.60
CA VAL A 352 4.79 -11.31 -3.84
C VAL A 352 3.58 -11.99 -3.19
N GLY A 353 2.65 -11.18 -2.70
CA GLY A 353 1.34 -11.66 -2.23
C GLY A 353 0.25 -11.48 -3.30
N ASP A 354 -0.85 -12.24 -3.23
CA ASP A 354 -1.94 -12.14 -4.19
C ASP A 354 -3.33 -11.93 -3.55
N LEU A 355 -4.32 -11.73 -4.41
CA LEU A 355 -5.73 -11.48 -4.04
C LEU A 355 -6.44 -12.65 -3.34
N GLU A 356 -5.94 -13.89 -3.49
CA GLU A 356 -6.49 -15.09 -2.86
C GLU A 356 -5.71 -15.50 -1.60
N GLY A 357 -4.74 -14.65 -1.16
CA GLY A 357 -3.94 -14.86 0.04
C GLY A 357 -2.78 -15.83 -0.11
N TYR A 358 -2.37 -16.08 -1.35
CA TYR A 358 -1.13 -16.79 -1.61
C TYR A 358 0.07 -15.85 -1.56
N VAL A 359 1.18 -16.41 -1.12
CA VAL A 359 2.53 -15.83 -1.15
C VAL A 359 3.34 -16.65 -2.12
N HIS A 360 3.95 -16.02 -3.11
CA HIS A 360 4.72 -16.66 -4.17
C HIS A 360 6.19 -16.26 -4.07
N TRP A 361 7.09 -17.22 -4.24
CA TRP A 361 8.53 -17.02 -4.39
C TRP A 361 8.91 -17.28 -5.84
N LEU A 362 9.55 -16.30 -6.48
CA LEU A 362 10.08 -16.40 -7.84
C LEU A 362 11.59 -16.28 -7.78
N GLN A 363 12.31 -17.02 -8.61
CA GLN A 363 13.77 -16.91 -8.69
C GLN A 363 14.17 -15.54 -9.24
N THR A 364 15.21 -14.92 -8.65
CA THR A 364 15.72 -13.61 -9.10
C THR A 364 16.34 -13.66 -10.49
N GLY A 365 16.91 -14.81 -10.88
CA GLY A 365 17.65 -14.97 -12.13
C GLY A 365 16.80 -15.05 -13.40
N ASP A 366 15.64 -15.71 -13.33
CA ASP A 366 14.79 -15.98 -14.49
C ASP A 366 13.29 -15.77 -14.26
N GLY A 367 12.91 -15.39 -13.03
CA GLY A 367 11.52 -15.21 -12.63
C GLY A 367 10.71 -16.50 -12.52
N ALA A 368 11.35 -17.69 -12.55
CA ALA A 368 10.65 -18.96 -12.41
C ALA A 368 10.00 -19.08 -11.03
N LEU A 369 8.77 -19.61 -10.98
CA LEU A 369 8.06 -19.82 -9.73
C LEU A 369 8.74 -20.95 -8.94
N ALA A 370 9.25 -20.63 -7.74
CA ALA A 370 10.02 -21.53 -6.90
C ALA A 370 9.22 -22.14 -5.76
N ALA A 371 8.37 -21.35 -5.10
CA ALA A 371 7.52 -21.82 -4.02
C ALA A 371 6.20 -21.03 -3.96
N ARG A 372 5.23 -21.61 -3.28
CA ARG A 372 3.94 -20.97 -3.03
C ARG A 372 3.36 -21.47 -1.71
N GLU A 373 3.00 -20.53 -0.85
CA GLU A 373 2.33 -20.78 0.42
C GLU A 373 1.04 -19.98 0.51
N ARG A 374 0.11 -20.38 1.35
CA ARG A 374 -1.14 -19.66 1.54
C ARG A 374 -1.29 -19.17 2.98
N LEU A 375 -1.29 -17.86 3.18
CA LEU A 375 -1.52 -17.25 4.50
C LEU A 375 -2.98 -17.46 4.96
N SER A 376 -3.92 -17.12 4.09
CA SER A 376 -5.36 -17.19 4.36
C SER A 376 -6.17 -17.26 3.06
N LYS A 377 -7.49 -17.07 3.13
CA LYS A 377 -8.36 -16.87 1.94
C LYS A 377 -8.67 -15.38 1.70
N LYS A 378 -7.87 -14.48 2.26
CA LYS A 378 -8.08 -13.04 2.16
C LYS A 378 -6.94 -12.40 1.39
N PRO A 379 -7.21 -11.33 0.62
CA PRO A 379 -6.19 -10.65 -0.17
C PRO A 379 -4.99 -10.20 0.67
N ILE A 380 -3.82 -10.27 0.07
CA ILE A 380 -2.60 -9.62 0.54
C ILE A 380 -2.41 -8.40 -0.36
N ARG A 381 -2.35 -7.20 0.22
CA ARG A 381 -2.20 -5.94 -0.53
C ARG A 381 -0.93 -5.18 -0.18
N ALA A 382 -0.47 -5.30 1.06
CA ALA A 382 0.79 -4.71 1.49
C ALA A 382 1.98 -5.51 0.96
N GLN A 383 3.01 -4.82 0.50
CA GLN A 383 4.28 -5.43 0.08
C GLN A 383 4.84 -6.28 1.24
N PRO A 384 5.33 -7.49 0.99
CA PRO A 384 5.99 -8.29 2.01
C PRO A 384 7.16 -7.54 2.66
N LEU A 385 7.36 -7.75 3.96
CA LEU A 385 8.50 -7.22 4.69
C LEU A 385 9.53 -8.31 4.87
N VAL A 386 10.71 -8.12 4.29
CA VAL A 386 11.84 -9.05 4.46
C VAL A 386 12.80 -8.49 5.49
N VAL A 387 13.14 -9.32 6.49
CA VAL A 387 14.13 -9.01 7.52
C VAL A 387 15.04 -10.21 7.69
N GLY A 388 16.26 -10.09 7.21
CA GLY A 388 17.21 -11.20 7.16
C GLY A 388 16.66 -12.38 6.36
N ASP A 389 16.49 -13.52 7.00
CA ASP A 389 15.97 -14.76 6.42
C ASP A 389 14.44 -14.91 6.53
N THR A 390 13.77 -13.95 7.13
CA THR A 390 12.34 -14.04 7.44
C THR A 390 11.51 -13.07 6.61
N VAL A 391 10.44 -13.57 6.01
CA VAL A 391 9.43 -12.80 5.28
C VAL A 391 8.18 -12.68 6.13
N PHE A 392 7.74 -11.44 6.37
CA PHE A 392 6.48 -11.14 7.04
C PHE A 392 5.46 -10.67 6.02
N VAL A 393 4.27 -11.25 6.05
CA VAL A 393 3.18 -10.95 5.14
C VAL A 393 1.90 -10.71 5.94
N VAL A 394 1.13 -9.70 5.58
CA VAL A 394 -0.15 -9.38 6.22
C VAL A 394 -1.28 -9.40 5.22
N ASP A 395 -2.41 -10.03 5.57
CA ASP A 395 -3.63 -9.96 4.79
C ASP A 395 -4.52 -8.78 5.20
N VAL A 396 -5.52 -8.47 4.37
CA VAL A 396 -6.46 -7.35 4.64
C VAL A 396 -7.32 -7.53 5.90
N LYS A 397 -7.32 -8.70 6.53
CA LYS A 397 -7.99 -8.96 7.81
C LYS A 397 -7.03 -8.96 9.01
N GLY A 398 -5.80 -8.49 8.79
CA GLY A 398 -4.80 -8.32 9.84
C GLY A 398 -4.11 -9.60 10.28
N ARG A 399 -4.27 -10.72 9.56
CA ARG A 399 -3.50 -11.92 9.82
C ARG A 399 -2.08 -11.72 9.29
N ILE A 400 -1.10 -11.97 10.14
CA ILE A 400 0.33 -11.88 9.82
C ILE A 400 0.90 -13.28 9.82
N GLY A 401 1.71 -13.62 8.81
CA GLY A 401 2.50 -14.84 8.74
C GLY A 401 3.98 -14.55 8.61
N ALA A 402 4.81 -15.28 9.32
CA ALA A 402 6.26 -15.29 9.17
C ALA A 402 6.69 -16.55 8.44
N TYR A 403 7.54 -16.40 7.43
CA TYR A 403 8.01 -17.48 6.58
C TYR A 403 9.52 -17.45 6.45
N ARG A 404 10.13 -18.65 6.37
CA ARG A 404 11.57 -18.84 6.10
C ARG A 404 11.75 -19.86 5.00
N LEU A 405 12.84 -19.70 4.26
CA LEU A 405 13.33 -20.75 3.38
C LEU A 405 13.99 -21.83 4.24
N THR A 406 13.66 -23.08 3.97
CA THR A 406 14.33 -24.21 4.63
C THR A 406 15.50 -24.60 3.76
N ALA A 407 16.72 -24.60 4.33
CA ALA A 407 17.89 -25.15 3.65
C ALA A 407 17.66 -26.63 3.34
N HIS A 408 18.05 -27.06 2.14
CA HIS A 408 18.11 -28.47 1.77
C HIS A 408 19.29 -29.14 2.41
#